data_c7de14dd74eb154f648c4497fe6d0e04
#
_entry.id   c7de14dd74eb154f648c4497fe6d0e04
#
_cell.length_a   1.000
_cell.length_b   1.000
_cell.length_c   1.000
_cell.angle_alpha   90.00
_cell.angle_beta   90.00
_cell.angle_gamma   90.00
#
_symmetry.space_group_name_H-M   'P 1'
#
loop_
_entity.id
_entity.type
_entity.pdbx_description
1 polymer ?
#
loop_
_entity_poly.entity_id
_entity_poly.type
_entity_poly.pdbx_seq_one_letter_code
_entity_poly.pdbx_strand_id
1 'polypeptide(L)'
;MRTSDLQAAAAAKGAFYAGDPCSGDSCFIGGNVATNAGGNRAVKYGTTRHQVYAVEVVNPTGKIVQLGARLQKQTTGYCLEQLIIGSEGTLGIITQITVKLLPLPKYSMDLLAVFEAPEDAIGTVNKLIMAGIMPTCVEYMDNITIKSVERYLGTTLQGSDKGNYLIVEVEGTSEDDLDEKACTMDEICSENGAGDVLVAEHDKIWQARKAFAEAVRAESLIVCKEDVVCP
;
A
#
# COMPACT_ATOMS: atom_id res chain seq x y z
N MET A 1 -12.13 12.30 10.28
CA MET A 1 -12.39 10.85 10.21
C MET A 1 -11.06 10.15 10.04
N ARG A 2 -10.77 9.10 10.80
CA ARG A 2 -9.59 8.23 10.59
C ARG A 2 -9.77 7.42 9.31
N THR A 3 -8.65 7.03 8.70
CA THR A 3 -8.68 6.24 7.46
C THR A 3 -9.30 4.86 7.71
N SER A 4 -8.96 4.21 8.82
CA SER A 4 -9.58 2.93 9.24
C SER A 4 -11.10 3.03 9.44
N ASP A 5 -11.61 4.14 9.99
CA ASP A 5 -13.05 4.35 10.15
C ASP A 5 -13.75 4.47 8.78
N LEU A 6 -13.10 5.14 7.81
CA LEU A 6 -13.61 5.25 6.44
C LEU A 6 -13.64 3.88 5.75
N GLN A 7 -12.56 3.11 5.88
CA GLN A 7 -12.46 1.75 5.31
C GLN A 7 -13.53 0.84 5.89
N ALA A 8 -13.71 0.84 7.22
CA ALA A 8 -14.74 0.04 7.89
C ALA A 8 -16.17 0.45 7.46
N ALA A 9 -16.43 1.76 7.35
CA ALA A 9 -17.73 2.27 6.91
C ALA A 9 -18.04 1.91 5.44
N ALA A 10 -17.03 1.87 4.58
CA ALA A 10 -17.17 1.44 3.19
C ALA A 10 -17.43 -0.08 3.12
N ALA A 11 -16.63 -0.88 3.84
CA ALA A 11 -16.75 -2.34 3.88
C ALA A 11 -18.13 -2.79 4.39
N ALA A 12 -18.67 -2.12 5.41
CA ALA A 12 -20.02 -2.40 5.92
C ALA A 12 -21.14 -2.21 4.88
N LYS A 13 -20.83 -1.55 3.75
CA LYS A 13 -21.73 -1.36 2.60
C LYS A 13 -21.34 -2.18 1.38
N GLY A 14 -20.41 -3.12 1.52
CA GLY A 14 -19.88 -3.92 0.42
C GLY A 14 -19.00 -3.13 -0.55
N ALA A 15 -18.47 -1.98 -0.11
CA ALA A 15 -17.61 -1.11 -0.89
C ALA A 15 -16.19 -1.07 -0.28
N PHE A 16 -15.23 -0.64 -1.09
CA PHE A 16 -13.82 -0.64 -0.74
C PHE A 16 -13.19 0.73 -0.98
N TYR A 17 -12.56 1.29 0.03
CA TYR A 17 -11.68 2.44 -0.09
C TYR A 17 -10.23 1.95 -0.19
N ALA A 18 -9.61 2.14 -1.36
CA ALA A 18 -8.32 1.53 -1.68
C ALA A 18 -7.10 2.25 -1.07
N GLY A 19 -7.24 3.48 -0.56
CA GLY A 19 -6.15 4.19 0.13
C GLY A 19 -5.72 3.44 1.40
N ASP A 20 -4.45 3.05 1.47
CA ASP A 20 -3.92 2.19 2.54
C ASP A 20 -2.53 2.65 3.02
N PRO A 21 -2.42 3.87 3.58
CA PRO A 21 -1.15 4.30 4.16
C PRO A 21 -0.76 3.41 5.35
N CYS A 22 0.54 3.15 5.54
CA CYS A 22 1.05 2.30 6.64
C CYS A 22 0.56 2.76 8.03
N SER A 23 0.22 4.05 8.18
CA SER A 23 -0.37 4.63 9.40
C SER A 23 -1.90 4.59 9.45
N GLY A 24 -2.56 3.75 8.64
CA GLY A 24 -4.02 3.70 8.43
C GLY A 24 -4.86 3.68 9.70
N ASP A 25 -4.35 3.03 10.76
CA ASP A 25 -5.02 2.92 12.05
C ASP A 25 -5.05 4.24 12.85
N SER A 26 -4.12 5.14 12.60
CA SER A 26 -3.93 6.39 13.34
C SER A 26 -4.09 7.65 12.49
N CYS A 27 -3.87 7.58 11.17
CA CYS A 27 -3.93 8.74 10.30
C CYS A 27 -5.37 9.17 9.96
N PHE A 28 -5.50 10.44 9.59
CA PHE A 28 -6.77 11.04 9.19
C PHE A 28 -6.79 11.27 7.68
N ILE A 29 -7.96 11.07 7.06
CA ILE A 29 -8.14 11.22 5.61
C ILE A 29 -7.76 12.61 5.10
N GLY A 30 -8.01 13.67 5.87
CA GLY A 30 -7.61 15.03 5.51
C GLY A 30 -6.10 15.20 5.41
N GLY A 31 -5.34 14.59 6.32
CA GLY A 31 -3.88 14.54 6.27
C GLY A 31 -3.38 13.76 5.06
N ASN A 32 -3.96 12.60 4.79
CA ASN A 32 -3.60 11.79 3.62
C ASN A 32 -3.81 12.54 2.30
N VAL A 33 -4.90 13.30 2.20
CA VAL A 33 -5.17 14.13 1.01
C VAL A 33 -4.19 15.30 0.95
N ALA A 34 -3.94 15.98 2.07
CA ALA A 34 -3.02 17.11 2.12
C ALA A 34 -1.59 16.73 1.71
N THR A 35 -1.11 15.54 2.08
CA THR A 35 0.22 15.04 1.76
C THR A 35 0.28 14.17 0.49
N ASN A 36 -0.88 13.86 -0.12
CA ASN A 36 -0.99 12.84 -1.16
C ASN A 36 -0.37 11.50 -0.73
N ALA A 37 -0.73 11.02 0.45
CA ALA A 37 -0.12 9.84 1.05
C ALA A 37 -0.14 8.64 0.10
N GLY A 38 0.99 7.93 0.04
CA GLY A 38 1.12 6.62 -0.58
C GLY A 38 0.52 5.52 0.29
N GLY A 39 0.95 4.30 0.08
CA GLY A 39 0.54 3.13 0.86
C GLY A 39 0.84 1.83 0.12
N ASN A 40 0.69 0.72 0.80
CA ASN A 40 1.07 -0.61 0.30
C ASN A 40 0.34 -0.97 -0.99
N ARG A 41 -0.92 -0.53 -1.14
CA ARG A 41 -1.75 -0.80 -2.33
C ARG A 41 -1.54 0.18 -3.49
N ALA A 42 -0.56 1.09 -3.36
CA ALA A 42 -0.34 2.12 -4.38
C ALA A 42 0.11 1.54 -5.73
N VAL A 43 0.75 0.39 -5.76
CA VAL A 43 1.16 -0.30 -7.00
C VAL A 43 -0.04 -0.60 -7.90
N LYS A 44 -1.19 -0.99 -7.33
CA LYS A 44 -2.42 -1.30 -8.08
C LYS A 44 -3.37 -0.12 -8.18
N TYR A 45 -3.59 0.58 -7.07
CA TYR A 45 -4.67 1.55 -6.94
C TYR A 45 -4.20 3.00 -7.01
N GLY A 46 -2.88 3.23 -7.01
CA GLY A 46 -2.31 4.57 -6.96
C GLY A 46 -2.33 5.17 -5.55
N THR A 47 -1.80 6.37 -5.45
CA THR A 47 -1.75 7.15 -4.20
C THR A 47 -3.11 7.76 -3.86
N THR A 48 -3.19 8.51 -2.76
CA THR A 48 -4.44 9.13 -2.29
C THR A 48 -5.13 9.97 -3.37
N ARG A 49 -4.39 10.67 -4.25
CA ARG A 49 -5.00 11.47 -5.34
C ARG A 49 -5.88 10.66 -6.29
N HIS A 50 -5.58 9.39 -6.50
CA HIS A 50 -6.37 8.51 -7.36
C HIS A 50 -7.67 8.06 -6.69
N GLN A 51 -7.80 8.28 -5.38
CA GLN A 51 -8.97 7.90 -4.58
C GLN A 51 -9.89 9.10 -4.27
N VAL A 52 -9.59 10.29 -4.79
CA VAL A 52 -10.36 11.51 -4.52
C VAL A 52 -11.06 12.00 -5.78
N TYR A 53 -12.36 12.24 -5.66
CA TYR A 53 -13.17 12.84 -6.72
C TYR A 53 -13.31 14.36 -6.59
N ALA A 54 -13.46 14.85 -5.37
CA ALA A 54 -13.68 16.28 -5.13
C ALA A 54 -13.25 16.65 -3.70
N VAL A 55 -12.91 17.90 -3.53
CA VAL A 55 -12.59 18.50 -2.23
C VAL A 55 -13.32 19.82 -2.04
N GLU A 56 -13.74 20.09 -0.81
CA GLU A 56 -14.10 21.43 -0.36
C GLU A 56 -12.91 22.06 0.33
N VAL A 57 -12.58 23.29 -0.04
CA VAL A 57 -11.39 23.98 0.44
C VAL A 57 -11.74 25.40 0.88
N VAL A 58 -11.24 25.81 2.04
CA VAL A 58 -11.19 27.22 2.42
C VAL A 58 -9.90 27.79 1.86
N ASN A 59 -10.00 28.70 0.89
CA ASN A 59 -8.86 29.32 0.26
C ASN A 59 -8.21 30.42 1.14
N PRO A 60 -7.04 30.99 0.79
CA PRO A 60 -6.37 32.00 1.59
C PRO A 60 -7.15 33.31 1.79
N THR A 61 -8.20 33.55 0.98
CA THR A 61 -9.09 34.71 1.16
C THR A 61 -10.29 34.43 2.08
N GLY A 62 -10.36 33.23 2.69
CA GLY A 62 -11.45 32.80 3.56
C GLY A 62 -12.70 32.32 2.82
N LYS A 63 -12.67 32.19 1.49
CA LYS A 63 -13.80 31.70 0.71
C LYS A 63 -13.80 30.17 0.66
N ILE A 64 -14.98 29.57 0.79
CA ILE A 64 -15.20 28.14 0.59
C ILE A 64 -15.40 27.90 -0.92
N VAL A 65 -14.63 26.98 -1.46
CA VAL A 65 -14.70 26.58 -2.88
C VAL A 65 -14.82 25.06 -3.00
N GLN A 66 -15.61 24.60 -3.96
CA GLN A 66 -15.73 23.18 -4.31
C GLN A 66 -14.87 22.94 -5.56
N LEU A 67 -13.98 21.95 -5.52
CA LEU A 67 -13.07 21.59 -6.60
C LEU A 67 -13.26 20.11 -6.93
N GLY A 68 -13.26 19.79 -8.23
CA GLY A 68 -13.57 18.44 -8.72
C GLY A 68 -15.06 18.17 -8.82
N ALA A 69 -15.42 16.94 -9.19
CA ALA A 69 -16.80 16.51 -9.35
C ALA A 69 -16.96 15.03 -9.00
N ARG A 70 -18.19 14.60 -8.64
CA ARG A 70 -18.51 13.19 -8.33
C ARG A 70 -18.68 12.38 -9.62
N LEU A 71 -17.72 12.47 -10.54
CA LEU A 71 -17.78 11.86 -11.87
C LEU A 71 -16.53 11.01 -12.12
N GLN A 72 -16.74 9.78 -12.57
CA GLN A 72 -15.63 8.88 -12.99
C GLN A 72 -14.92 9.44 -14.23
N LYS A 73 -15.65 10.02 -15.16
CA LYS A 73 -15.12 10.64 -16.38
C LYS A 73 -15.32 12.15 -16.29
N GLN A 74 -14.23 12.87 -16.05
CA GLN A 74 -14.21 14.33 -16.02
C GLN A 74 -13.13 14.81 -16.99
N THR A 75 -13.58 15.42 -18.10
CA THR A 75 -12.68 15.87 -19.18
C THR A 75 -12.79 17.37 -19.45
N THR A 76 -13.64 18.08 -18.69
CA THR A 76 -13.91 19.52 -18.91
C THR A 76 -13.17 20.35 -17.84
N GLY A 77 -12.39 21.31 -18.30
CA GLY A 77 -11.68 22.26 -17.43
C GLY A 77 -10.41 21.70 -16.79
N TYR A 78 -9.88 22.44 -15.84
CA TYR A 78 -8.69 22.05 -15.08
C TYR A 78 -9.05 21.14 -13.90
N CYS A 79 -8.18 20.19 -13.59
CA CYS A 79 -8.27 19.33 -12.42
C CYS A 79 -7.71 20.05 -11.19
N LEU A 80 -8.43 21.07 -10.68
CA LEU A 80 -7.96 21.91 -9.58
C LEU A 80 -7.89 21.15 -8.25
N GLU A 81 -8.70 20.12 -8.07
CA GLU A 81 -8.60 19.21 -6.92
C GLU A 81 -7.24 18.53 -6.87
N GLN A 82 -6.65 18.21 -8.04
CA GLN A 82 -5.33 17.59 -8.13
C GLN A 82 -4.19 18.54 -7.73
N LEU A 83 -4.41 19.85 -7.85
CA LEU A 83 -3.47 20.87 -7.38
C LEU A 83 -3.47 20.98 -5.86
N ILE A 84 -4.64 20.83 -5.24
CA ILE A 84 -4.81 20.90 -3.78
C ILE A 84 -4.27 19.64 -3.09
N ILE A 85 -4.45 18.47 -3.71
CA ILE A 85 -3.97 17.19 -3.17
C ILE A 85 -2.44 17.17 -3.20
N GLY A 86 -1.81 17.03 -2.03
CA GLY A 86 -0.37 17.08 -1.87
C GLY A 86 0.18 18.51 -1.67
N SER A 87 -0.69 19.52 -1.49
CA SER A 87 -0.26 20.91 -1.26
C SER A 87 0.15 21.19 0.20
N GLU A 88 -0.03 20.23 1.11
CA GLU A 88 0.31 20.34 2.54
C GLU A 88 -0.26 21.60 3.22
N GLY A 89 -1.47 22.02 2.80
CA GLY A 89 -2.15 23.20 3.34
C GLY A 89 -1.65 24.55 2.81
N THR A 90 -0.66 24.58 1.92
CA THR A 90 -0.09 25.84 1.37
C THR A 90 -1.04 26.59 0.44
N LEU A 91 -2.01 25.88 -0.16
CA LEU A 91 -2.99 26.47 -1.08
C LEU A 91 -4.39 26.64 -0.46
N GLY A 92 -4.64 26.07 0.69
CA GLY A 92 -5.92 26.16 1.41
C GLY A 92 -6.12 25.04 2.41
N ILE A 93 -7.20 25.14 3.17
CA ILE A 93 -7.58 24.16 4.20
C ILE A 93 -8.68 23.26 3.63
N ILE A 94 -8.42 21.95 3.56
CA ILE A 94 -9.40 20.95 3.10
C ILE A 94 -10.41 20.68 4.23
N THR A 95 -11.69 20.89 3.98
CA THR A 95 -12.76 20.75 4.96
C THR A 95 -13.69 19.57 4.66
N GLN A 96 -13.83 19.20 3.38
CA GLN A 96 -14.62 18.04 2.98
C GLN A 96 -13.93 17.32 1.81
N ILE A 97 -14.06 15.99 1.80
CA ILE A 97 -13.45 15.13 0.77
C ILE A 97 -14.52 14.17 0.23
N THR A 98 -14.64 14.10 -1.08
CA THR A 98 -15.43 13.08 -1.76
C THR A 98 -14.47 12.02 -2.30
N VAL A 99 -14.55 10.81 -1.73
CA VAL A 99 -13.67 9.69 -2.09
C VAL A 99 -14.32 8.79 -3.15
N LYS A 100 -13.46 8.13 -3.92
CA LYS A 100 -13.82 7.04 -4.80
C LYS A 100 -13.94 5.76 -3.98
N LEU A 101 -14.99 5.00 -4.22
CA LEU A 101 -15.16 3.66 -3.68
C LEU A 101 -15.19 2.65 -4.84
N LEU A 102 -14.65 1.47 -4.58
CA LEU A 102 -14.62 0.33 -5.49
C LEU A 102 -15.49 -0.81 -4.91
N PRO A 103 -15.85 -1.81 -5.71
CA PRO A 103 -16.38 -3.07 -5.17
C PRO A 103 -15.37 -3.70 -4.20
N LEU A 104 -15.86 -4.27 -3.10
CA LEU A 104 -15.00 -4.97 -2.15
C LEU A 104 -14.41 -6.22 -2.82
N PRO A 105 -13.08 -6.39 -2.86
CA PRO A 105 -12.45 -7.62 -3.32
C PRO A 105 -12.92 -8.81 -2.47
N LYS A 106 -13.25 -9.92 -3.12
CA LYS A 106 -13.77 -11.11 -2.43
C LYS A 106 -12.67 -12.10 -2.08
N TYR A 107 -11.64 -12.14 -2.89
CA TYR A 107 -10.56 -13.10 -2.78
C TYR A 107 -9.24 -12.36 -2.83
N SER A 108 -8.34 -12.70 -1.91
CA SER A 108 -6.96 -12.21 -1.90
C SER A 108 -6.04 -13.29 -1.33
N MET A 109 -4.78 -13.24 -1.71
CA MET A 109 -3.74 -14.15 -1.26
C MET A 109 -2.44 -13.38 -1.10
N ASP A 110 -1.67 -13.73 -0.06
CA ASP A 110 -0.32 -13.24 0.15
C ASP A 110 0.69 -14.34 -0.17
N LEU A 111 1.64 -14.04 -1.04
CA LEU A 111 2.83 -14.84 -1.25
C LEU A 111 4.03 -14.20 -0.57
N LEU A 112 4.83 -15.05 0.05
CA LEU A 112 6.15 -14.71 0.57
C LEU A 112 7.19 -15.48 -0.24
N ALA A 113 8.00 -14.75 -1.00
CA ALA A 113 9.18 -15.31 -1.67
C ALA A 113 10.45 -14.89 -0.92
N VAL A 114 11.38 -15.82 -0.70
CA VAL A 114 12.61 -15.62 0.04
C VAL A 114 13.78 -15.66 -0.90
N PHE A 115 14.56 -14.57 -0.95
CA PHE A 115 15.70 -14.43 -1.85
C PHE A 115 16.99 -14.21 -1.05
N GLU A 116 18.08 -14.85 -1.49
CA GLU A 116 19.40 -14.59 -0.93
C GLU A 116 19.92 -13.21 -1.36
N ALA A 117 19.80 -12.89 -2.67
CA ALA A 117 20.24 -11.63 -3.24
C ALA A 117 19.09 -10.60 -3.34
N PRO A 118 19.27 -9.36 -2.86
CA PRO A 118 18.28 -8.29 -2.98
C PRO A 118 17.91 -7.97 -4.43
N GLU A 119 18.89 -8.02 -5.34
CA GLU A 119 18.72 -7.68 -6.75
C GLU A 119 17.76 -8.65 -7.45
N ASP A 120 17.78 -9.93 -7.07
CA ASP A 120 16.90 -10.95 -7.63
C ASP A 120 15.46 -10.71 -7.18
N ALA A 121 15.24 -10.39 -5.89
CA ALA A 121 13.93 -10.03 -5.36
C ALA A 121 13.34 -8.83 -6.09
N ILE A 122 14.12 -7.74 -6.23
CA ILE A 122 13.66 -6.49 -6.86
C ILE A 122 13.41 -6.72 -8.36
N GLY A 123 14.32 -7.43 -9.04
CA GLY A 123 14.20 -7.75 -10.46
C GLY A 123 12.98 -8.62 -10.79
N THR A 124 12.55 -9.45 -9.86
CA THR A 124 11.38 -10.35 -10.01
C THR A 124 10.08 -9.57 -10.12
N VAL A 125 9.94 -8.42 -9.45
CA VAL A 125 8.71 -7.60 -9.47
C VAL A 125 8.30 -7.24 -10.91
N ASN A 126 9.24 -6.76 -11.72
CA ASN A 126 8.94 -6.41 -13.11
C ASN A 126 8.51 -7.63 -13.94
N LYS A 127 9.07 -8.81 -13.66
CA LYS A 127 8.72 -10.05 -14.37
C LYS A 127 7.31 -10.51 -14.02
N LEU A 128 6.91 -10.39 -12.77
CA LEU A 128 5.52 -10.63 -12.33
C LEU A 128 4.54 -9.74 -13.10
N ILE A 129 4.81 -8.44 -13.14
CA ILE A 129 3.95 -7.47 -13.85
C ILE A 129 3.89 -7.78 -15.35
N MET A 130 5.02 -8.08 -15.98
CA MET A 130 5.07 -8.43 -17.41
C MET A 130 4.39 -9.76 -17.74
N ALA A 131 4.30 -10.67 -16.80
CA ALA A 131 3.52 -11.92 -16.91
C ALA A 131 2.00 -11.72 -16.74
N GLY A 132 1.55 -10.47 -16.52
CA GLY A 132 0.14 -10.16 -16.33
C GLY A 132 -0.34 -10.26 -14.88
N ILE A 133 0.53 -10.58 -13.95
CA ILE A 133 0.21 -10.51 -12.52
C ILE A 133 0.25 -9.04 -12.10
N MET A 134 -0.92 -8.50 -11.73
CA MET A 134 -1.01 -7.15 -11.15
C MET A 134 -1.09 -7.26 -9.64
N PRO A 135 0.02 -7.08 -8.91
CA PRO A 135 0.02 -7.16 -7.46
C PRO A 135 -0.85 -6.05 -6.84
N THR A 136 -1.56 -6.37 -5.79
CA THR A 136 -2.26 -5.39 -4.95
C THR A 136 -1.26 -4.65 -4.07
N CYS A 137 -0.34 -5.41 -3.47
CA CYS A 137 0.79 -4.91 -2.71
C CYS A 137 2.07 -5.65 -3.13
N VAL A 138 3.19 -4.95 -3.11
CA VAL A 138 4.53 -5.54 -3.21
C VAL A 138 5.43 -4.85 -2.20
N GLU A 139 5.99 -5.64 -1.29
CA GLU A 139 6.84 -5.13 -0.23
C GLU A 139 8.12 -5.96 -0.14
N TYR A 140 9.24 -5.28 -0.06
CA TYR A 140 10.54 -5.88 0.17
C TYR A 140 10.99 -5.62 1.61
N MET A 141 11.54 -6.64 2.26
CA MET A 141 12.19 -6.50 3.57
C MET A 141 13.55 -7.20 3.52
N ASP A 142 14.61 -6.47 3.84
CA ASP A 142 15.92 -7.09 3.97
C ASP A 142 16.03 -7.95 5.23
N ASN A 143 16.97 -8.85 5.23
CA ASN A 143 17.16 -9.81 6.33
C ASN A 143 17.49 -9.12 7.66
N ILE A 144 18.18 -7.97 7.64
CA ILE A 144 18.50 -7.19 8.83
C ILE A 144 17.23 -6.68 9.49
N THR A 145 16.34 -6.11 8.68
CA THR A 145 15.01 -5.64 9.11
C THR A 145 14.16 -6.78 9.65
N ILE A 146 14.15 -7.94 8.94
CA ILE A 146 13.40 -9.13 9.38
C ILE A 146 13.87 -9.56 10.77
N LYS A 147 15.19 -9.65 10.99
CA LYS A 147 15.77 -10.03 12.29
C LYS A 147 15.47 -9.02 13.39
N SER A 148 15.45 -7.73 13.08
CA SER A 148 15.04 -6.68 14.02
C SER A 148 13.58 -6.84 14.43
N VAL A 149 12.70 -7.10 13.47
CA VAL A 149 11.26 -7.34 13.71
C VAL A 149 11.04 -8.61 14.55
N GLU A 150 11.76 -9.70 14.28
CA GLU A 150 11.68 -10.93 15.08
C GLU A 150 12.02 -10.67 16.56
N ARG A 151 13.10 -9.92 16.80
CA ARG A 151 13.49 -9.54 18.18
C ARG A 151 12.42 -8.68 18.86
N TYR A 152 11.87 -7.72 18.13
CA TYR A 152 10.85 -6.81 18.65
C TYR A 152 9.53 -7.53 18.97
N LEU A 153 9.08 -8.42 18.09
CA LEU A 153 7.83 -9.18 18.27
C LEU A 153 8.01 -10.41 19.17
N GLY A 154 9.25 -10.83 19.44
CA GLY A 154 9.53 -12.05 20.22
C GLY A 154 9.10 -13.33 19.50
N THR A 155 9.14 -13.35 18.18
CA THR A 155 8.70 -14.49 17.35
C THR A 155 9.69 -14.73 16.21
N THR A 156 9.72 -15.94 15.68
CA THR A 156 10.47 -16.28 14.47
C THR A 156 9.54 -16.27 13.27
N LEU A 157 9.97 -15.61 12.20
CA LEU A 157 9.24 -15.54 10.94
C LEU A 157 9.69 -16.67 10.00
N GLN A 158 8.76 -17.18 9.20
CA GLN A 158 9.01 -18.29 8.29
C GLN A 158 10.05 -17.91 7.22
N GLY A 159 11.12 -18.71 7.07
CA GLY A 159 12.18 -18.47 6.08
C GLY A 159 13.14 -17.33 6.42
N SER A 160 13.07 -16.76 7.63
CA SER A 160 13.90 -15.63 8.04
C SER A 160 15.39 -15.94 8.17
N ASP A 161 15.76 -17.19 8.23
CA ASP A 161 17.14 -17.68 8.25
C ASP A 161 17.77 -17.80 6.84
N LYS A 162 16.96 -17.67 5.78
CA LYS A 162 17.37 -17.96 4.40
C LYS A 162 17.60 -16.71 3.54
N GLY A 163 17.09 -15.55 3.91
CA GLY A 163 17.30 -14.38 3.09
C GLY A 163 16.35 -13.21 3.33
N ASN A 164 16.13 -12.46 2.27
CA ASN A 164 15.28 -11.28 2.20
C ASN A 164 13.88 -11.67 1.75
N TYR A 165 12.88 -10.91 2.16
CA TYR A 165 11.49 -11.15 1.80
C TYR A 165 11.03 -10.28 0.65
N LEU A 166 10.34 -10.89 -0.31
CA LEU A 166 9.43 -10.24 -1.22
C LEU A 166 8.02 -10.71 -0.88
N ILE A 167 7.20 -9.80 -0.36
CA ILE A 167 5.82 -10.05 0.02
C ILE A 167 4.94 -9.51 -1.10
N VAL A 168 4.09 -10.36 -1.67
CA VAL A 168 3.22 -10.00 -2.80
C VAL A 168 1.77 -10.37 -2.46
N GLU A 169 0.91 -9.37 -2.33
CA GLU A 169 -0.54 -9.57 -2.24
C GLU A 169 -1.15 -9.50 -3.63
N VAL A 170 -2.01 -10.46 -3.95
CA VAL A 170 -2.83 -10.46 -5.16
C VAL A 170 -4.31 -10.62 -4.82
N GLU A 171 -5.16 -10.00 -5.63
CA GLU A 171 -6.60 -10.18 -5.58
C GLU A 171 -7.06 -11.04 -6.75
N GLY A 172 -8.11 -11.83 -6.51
CA GLY A 172 -8.68 -12.75 -7.49
C GLY A 172 -10.19 -12.64 -7.63
N THR A 173 -10.71 -13.22 -8.71
CA THR A 173 -12.14 -13.33 -8.98
C THR A 173 -12.76 -14.59 -8.38
N SER A 174 -11.93 -15.62 -8.12
CA SER A 174 -12.25 -16.91 -7.47
C SER A 174 -11.02 -17.45 -6.76
N GLU A 175 -11.18 -18.55 -6.03
CA GLU A 175 -10.07 -19.31 -5.45
C GLU A 175 -9.20 -19.93 -6.57
N ASP A 176 -9.80 -20.49 -7.59
CA ASP A 176 -9.07 -21.06 -8.75
C ASP A 176 -8.19 -20.01 -9.46
N ASP A 177 -8.68 -18.75 -9.60
CA ASP A 177 -7.90 -17.63 -10.16
C ASP A 177 -6.71 -17.28 -9.26
N LEU A 178 -6.86 -17.35 -7.93
CA LEU A 178 -5.74 -17.16 -7.00
C LEU A 178 -4.71 -18.28 -7.08
N ASP A 179 -5.17 -19.54 -7.18
CA ASP A 179 -4.28 -20.70 -7.31
C ASP A 179 -3.47 -20.64 -8.61
N GLU A 180 -4.08 -20.25 -9.74
CA GLU A 180 -3.39 -20.05 -11.01
C GLU A 180 -2.32 -18.95 -10.90
N LYS A 181 -2.68 -17.81 -10.27
CA LYS A 181 -1.71 -16.73 -10.00
C LYS A 181 -0.58 -17.20 -9.10
N ALA A 182 -0.89 -17.94 -8.04
CA ALA A 182 0.11 -18.46 -7.12
C ALA A 182 1.11 -19.40 -7.83
N CYS A 183 0.64 -20.31 -8.67
CA CYS A 183 1.51 -21.17 -9.47
C CYS A 183 2.41 -20.36 -10.40
N THR A 184 1.85 -19.37 -11.11
CA THR A 184 2.64 -18.51 -12.01
C THR A 184 3.68 -17.68 -11.23
N MET A 185 3.31 -17.17 -10.05
CA MET A 185 4.22 -16.41 -9.20
C MET A 185 5.33 -17.28 -8.63
N ASP A 186 5.02 -18.52 -8.22
CA ASP A 186 6.00 -19.51 -7.75
C ASP A 186 7.03 -19.82 -8.85
N GLU A 187 6.58 -20.12 -10.07
CA GLU A 187 7.45 -20.38 -11.21
C GLU A 187 8.38 -19.19 -11.46
N ILE A 188 7.84 -17.97 -11.57
CA ILE A 188 8.63 -16.77 -11.84
C ILE A 188 9.62 -16.48 -10.70
N CYS A 189 9.22 -16.58 -9.45
CA CYS A 189 10.10 -16.35 -8.30
C CYS A 189 11.23 -17.39 -8.25
N SER A 190 10.90 -18.68 -8.44
CA SER A 190 11.86 -19.78 -8.44
C SER A 190 12.88 -19.66 -9.57
N GLU A 191 12.44 -19.32 -10.80
CA GLU A 191 13.32 -19.07 -11.95
C GLU A 191 14.26 -17.87 -11.73
N ASN A 192 13.92 -16.99 -10.78
CA ASN A 192 14.69 -15.79 -10.47
C ASN A 192 15.44 -15.85 -9.14
N GLY A 193 15.66 -17.07 -8.62
CA GLY A 193 16.55 -17.30 -7.50
C GLY A 193 15.88 -17.28 -6.13
N ALA A 194 14.54 -17.35 -6.06
CA ALA A 194 13.87 -17.58 -4.79
C ALA A 194 14.21 -18.97 -4.25
N GLY A 195 14.67 -19.03 -3.01
CA GLY A 195 14.94 -20.28 -2.32
C GLY A 195 13.68 -20.97 -1.79
N ASP A 196 12.69 -20.18 -1.39
CA ASP A 196 11.36 -20.63 -0.96
C ASP A 196 10.28 -19.67 -1.51
N VAL A 197 9.14 -20.22 -1.90
CA VAL A 197 7.92 -19.46 -2.20
C VAL A 197 6.76 -20.09 -1.42
N LEU A 198 6.06 -19.30 -0.64
CA LEU A 198 5.13 -19.77 0.37
C LEU A 198 3.85 -18.92 0.32
N VAL A 199 2.69 -19.55 0.51
CA VAL A 199 1.47 -18.81 0.84
C VAL A 199 1.59 -18.36 2.30
N ALA A 200 1.56 -17.05 2.52
CA ALA A 200 1.76 -16.46 3.83
C ALA A 200 0.44 -16.30 4.59
N GLU A 201 0.51 -16.40 5.92
CA GLU A 201 -0.61 -16.04 6.78
C GLU A 201 -0.71 -14.51 6.84
N HIS A 202 -1.80 -13.95 6.28
CA HIS A 202 -2.01 -12.51 6.09
C HIS A 202 -1.67 -11.69 7.35
N ASP A 203 -2.33 -11.99 8.47
CA ASP A 203 -2.17 -11.18 9.68
C ASP A 203 -0.73 -11.16 10.19
N LYS A 204 -0.03 -12.30 10.14
CA LYS A 204 1.34 -12.40 10.63
C LYS A 204 2.34 -11.65 9.76
N ILE A 205 2.26 -11.82 8.44
CA ILE A 205 3.23 -11.19 7.54
C ILE A 205 3.06 -9.66 7.52
N TRP A 206 1.82 -9.18 7.51
CA TRP A 206 1.56 -7.74 7.54
C TRP A 206 1.79 -7.11 8.92
N GLN A 207 1.58 -7.84 10.02
CA GLN A 207 1.99 -7.40 11.34
C GLN A 207 3.52 -7.21 11.39
N ALA A 208 4.27 -8.18 10.87
CA ALA A 208 5.72 -8.09 10.79
C ALA A 208 6.16 -6.89 9.93
N ARG A 209 5.55 -6.71 8.74
CA ARG A 209 5.84 -5.59 7.85
C ARG A 209 5.53 -4.24 8.49
N LYS A 210 4.43 -4.10 9.21
CA LYS A 210 4.06 -2.86 9.91
C LYS A 210 4.95 -2.55 11.11
N ALA A 211 5.48 -3.56 11.78
CA ALA A 211 6.30 -3.42 12.98
C ALA A 211 7.72 -2.89 12.72
N PHE A 212 8.20 -2.85 11.46
CA PHE A 212 9.60 -2.55 11.15
C PHE A 212 10.09 -1.23 11.75
N ALA A 213 9.29 -0.17 11.66
CA ALA A 213 9.68 1.16 12.15
C ALA A 213 9.82 1.18 13.68
N GLU A 214 8.94 0.49 14.39
CA GLU A 214 9.01 0.37 15.85
C GLU A 214 10.15 -0.56 16.29
N ALA A 215 10.41 -1.63 15.54
CA ALA A 215 11.54 -2.52 15.77
C ALA A 215 12.86 -1.77 15.67
N VAL A 216 13.07 -0.98 14.62
CA VAL A 216 14.27 -0.16 14.45
C VAL A 216 14.41 0.89 15.56
N ARG A 217 13.30 1.54 15.96
CA ARG A 217 13.32 2.49 17.09
C ARG A 217 13.64 1.85 18.43
N ALA A 218 13.24 0.60 18.63
CA ALA A 218 13.58 -0.12 19.85
C ALA A 218 15.08 -0.45 19.98
N GLU A 219 15.78 -0.56 18.86
CA GLU A 219 17.20 -0.87 18.80
C GLU A 219 18.12 0.36 18.79
N SER A 220 17.61 1.53 18.36
CA SER A 220 18.42 2.75 18.24
C SER A 220 17.70 3.97 18.78
N LEU A 221 18.42 4.78 19.57
CA LEU A 221 17.95 6.07 20.07
C LEU A 221 17.86 7.14 18.96
N ILE A 222 18.61 6.96 17.87
CA ILE A 222 18.64 7.88 16.74
C ILE A 222 18.26 7.10 15.49
N VAL A 223 17.14 7.45 14.89
CA VAL A 223 16.65 6.85 13.65
C VAL A 223 16.47 7.95 12.62
N CYS A 224 17.13 7.81 11.47
CA CYS A 224 16.84 8.58 10.27
C CYS A 224 15.99 7.72 9.34
N LYS A 225 14.84 8.24 8.92
CA LYS A 225 13.97 7.58 7.95
C LYS A 225 13.93 8.43 6.69
N GLU A 226 14.41 7.85 5.62
CA GLU A 226 14.33 8.45 4.28
C GLU A 226 13.30 7.70 3.45
N ASP A 227 12.51 8.45 2.69
CA ASP A 227 11.53 7.92 1.76
C ASP A 227 11.91 8.44 0.36
N VAL A 228 12.42 7.54 -0.47
CA VAL A 228 13.00 7.88 -1.77
C VAL A 228 12.29 7.13 -2.88
N VAL A 229 11.95 7.83 -3.96
CA VAL A 229 11.41 7.23 -5.17
C VAL A 229 12.50 7.19 -6.23
N CYS A 230 12.73 6.00 -6.78
CA CYS A 230 13.62 5.80 -7.92
C CYS A 230 12.79 5.65 -9.21
N PRO A 231 13.29 6.19 -10.36
CA PRO A 231 12.61 6.03 -11.66
C PRO A 231 12.67 4.58 -12.16
#